data_ecaec5b3af360d2d331d7aa42dc07eea
#
_entry.id   ecaec5b3af360d2d331d7aa42dc07eea
#
_cell.length_a   1.000
_cell.length_b   1.000
_cell.length_c   1.000
_cell.angle_alpha   90.00
_cell.angle_beta   90.00
_cell.angle_gamma   90.00
#
_symmetry.space_group_name_H-M   'P 1'
#
loop_
_entity.id
_entity.type
_entity.pdbx_description
1 polymer ?
#
loop_
_entity_poly.entity_id
_entity_poly.type
_entity_poly.pdbx_seq_one_letter_code
_entity_poly.pdbx_strand_id
1 'polypeptide(L)'
;MSNESVQDQCPKCGAAIPAGAPQGLCPKCLLAEVSLATDTGRPAEGKPAPPSLEAVAAAFPQLEVLELIGQGGMGAVFKARQPKLDRLVALKILPQTLAADPAFAERFIREGRMLARLNHPNIVTVHDFGQASGLFYLLMEFVDGVNLRQAMRGGRFS
;
A
#
# COMPACT_ATOMS: atom_id res chain seq x y z
N MET A 1 -19.20 -33.31 34.87
CA MET A 1 -19.90 -32.51 33.82
C MET A 1 -18.82 -31.74 33.07
N SER A 2 -18.36 -32.34 31.98
CA SER A 2 -17.24 -31.83 31.20
C SER A 2 -17.74 -30.70 30.30
N ASN A 3 -17.25 -29.49 30.51
CA ASN A 3 -17.54 -28.31 29.68
C ASN A 3 -16.64 -28.39 28.44
N GLU A 4 -17.11 -29.03 27.37
CA GLU A 4 -16.49 -28.98 26.08
C GLU A 4 -16.68 -27.60 25.50
N SER A 5 -15.60 -26.79 25.57
CA SER A 5 -15.52 -25.53 24.86
C SER A 5 -15.60 -25.80 23.36
N VAL A 6 -16.75 -25.49 22.76
CA VAL A 6 -16.91 -25.45 21.31
C VAL A 6 -15.90 -24.41 20.76
N GLN A 7 -14.82 -24.90 20.20
CA GLN A 7 -13.88 -24.03 19.48
C GLN A 7 -14.54 -23.64 18.17
N ASP A 8 -14.92 -22.38 18.04
CA ASP A 8 -15.45 -21.83 16.80
C ASP A 8 -14.42 -22.00 15.68
N GLN A 9 -14.79 -22.72 14.64
CA GLN A 9 -13.96 -22.89 13.46
C GLN A 9 -14.24 -21.76 12.47
N CYS A 10 -13.19 -21.22 11.86
CA CYS A 10 -13.30 -20.19 10.86
C CYS A 10 -14.03 -20.70 9.61
N PRO A 11 -15.14 -20.09 9.18
CA PRO A 11 -15.89 -20.55 8.01
C PRO A 11 -15.11 -20.38 6.69
N LYS A 12 -14.04 -19.56 6.69
CA LYS A 12 -13.24 -19.28 5.48
C LYS A 12 -12.06 -20.25 5.31
N CYS A 13 -11.41 -20.70 6.40
CA CYS A 13 -10.20 -21.52 6.32
C CYS A 13 -10.19 -22.74 7.23
N GLY A 14 -11.25 -23.00 8.00
CA GLY A 14 -11.39 -24.15 8.90
C GLY A 14 -10.49 -24.12 10.15
N ALA A 15 -9.66 -23.08 10.34
CA ALA A 15 -8.80 -22.99 11.51
C ALA A 15 -9.60 -22.67 12.78
N ALA A 16 -9.19 -23.22 13.93
CA ALA A 16 -9.77 -22.88 15.22
C ALA A 16 -9.55 -21.39 15.55
N ILE A 17 -10.61 -20.71 15.96
CA ILE A 17 -10.56 -19.30 16.38
C ILE A 17 -10.28 -19.28 17.89
N PRO A 18 -9.21 -18.65 18.39
CA PRO A 18 -8.93 -18.55 19.81
C PRO A 18 -10.04 -17.81 20.55
N ALA A 19 -10.38 -18.26 21.76
CA ALA A 19 -11.43 -17.66 22.58
C ALA A 19 -11.24 -16.16 22.92
N GLY A 20 -10.05 -15.60 22.66
CA GLY A 20 -9.74 -14.16 22.83
C GLY A 20 -9.63 -13.40 21.52
N ALA A 21 -10.03 -13.96 20.37
CA ALA A 21 -9.95 -13.27 19.10
C ALA A 21 -10.95 -12.07 19.07
N PRO A 22 -10.48 -10.85 18.76
CA PRO A 22 -11.34 -9.69 18.72
C PRO A 22 -12.44 -9.87 17.66
N GLN A 23 -13.69 -9.70 18.03
CA GLN A 23 -14.88 -9.79 17.16
C GLN A 23 -15.02 -11.13 16.40
N GLY A 24 -14.44 -12.24 16.91
CA GLY A 24 -14.52 -13.54 16.23
C GLY A 24 -13.71 -13.62 14.92
N LEU A 25 -12.80 -12.69 14.68
CA LEU A 25 -11.96 -12.67 13.49
C LEU A 25 -10.88 -13.75 13.55
N CYS A 26 -10.73 -14.51 12.49
CA CYS A 26 -9.71 -15.54 12.37
C CYS A 26 -8.32 -14.92 12.17
N PRO A 27 -7.36 -15.10 13.09
CA PRO A 27 -6.01 -14.52 12.96
C PRO A 27 -5.28 -15.00 11.71
N LYS A 28 -5.50 -16.26 11.32
CA LYS A 28 -4.88 -16.86 10.12
C LYS A 28 -5.38 -16.19 8.84
N CYS A 29 -6.67 -15.90 8.74
CA CYS A 29 -7.23 -15.20 7.59
C CYS A 29 -6.79 -13.74 7.54
N LEU A 30 -6.75 -13.04 8.68
CA LEU A 30 -6.23 -11.68 8.78
C LEU A 30 -4.77 -11.59 8.34
N LEU A 31 -3.92 -12.48 8.82
CA LEU A 31 -2.51 -12.53 8.42
C LEU A 31 -2.34 -12.90 6.94
N ALA A 32 -3.18 -13.79 6.41
CA ALA A 32 -3.15 -14.16 5.00
C ALA A 32 -3.54 -12.98 4.09
N GLU A 33 -4.54 -12.18 4.47
CA GLU A 33 -4.92 -10.97 3.73
C GLU A 33 -3.83 -9.89 3.77
N VAL A 34 -3.19 -9.70 4.91
CA VAL A 34 -2.03 -8.82 5.05
C VAL A 34 -0.84 -9.33 4.23
N SER A 35 -0.61 -10.65 4.21
CA SER A 35 0.48 -11.25 3.43
C SER A 35 0.26 -11.13 1.92
N LEU A 36 -0.98 -11.24 1.44
CA LEU A 36 -1.34 -11.03 0.03
C LEU A 36 -1.19 -9.55 -0.40
N ALA A 37 -1.36 -8.61 0.52
CA ALA A 37 -1.19 -7.19 0.25
C ALA A 37 0.29 -6.75 0.14
N THR A 38 1.24 -7.62 0.48
CA THR A 38 2.66 -7.28 0.60
C THR A 38 3.60 -8.16 -0.24
N ASP A 39 3.06 -9.03 -1.12
CA ASP A 39 3.91 -9.87 -1.98
C ASP A 39 4.46 -9.06 -3.16
N THR A 40 5.63 -8.47 -2.94
CA THR A 40 6.45 -7.78 -3.94
C THR A 40 7.36 -8.80 -4.65
N GLY A 41 6.80 -9.74 -5.41
CA GLY A 41 7.69 -10.69 -6.08
C GLY A 41 7.05 -11.70 -7.01
N ARG A 42 5.73 -11.73 -7.15
CA ARG A 42 5.08 -12.63 -8.10
C ARG A 42 4.05 -11.83 -8.92
N PRO A 43 4.16 -11.82 -10.25
CA PRO A 43 3.07 -11.30 -11.08
C PRO A 43 1.83 -12.13 -10.79
N ALA A 44 0.83 -11.56 -10.12
CA ALA A 44 -0.47 -12.19 -9.99
C ALA A 44 -1.09 -12.16 -11.38
N GLU A 45 -1.29 -13.32 -11.97
CA GLU A 45 -2.02 -13.49 -13.23
C GLU A 45 -3.37 -12.77 -13.11
N GLY A 46 -3.62 -11.83 -14.01
CA GLY A 46 -4.88 -11.08 -14.08
C GLY A 46 -4.89 -9.67 -13.46
N LYS A 47 -3.80 -9.16 -12.88
CA LYS A 47 -3.72 -7.74 -12.48
C LYS A 47 -3.22 -6.89 -13.64
N PRO A 48 -3.84 -5.70 -13.88
CA PRO A 48 -3.31 -4.79 -14.88
C PRO A 48 -1.87 -4.43 -14.55
N ALA A 49 -1.01 -4.45 -15.57
CA ALA A 49 0.38 -4.06 -15.44
C ALA A 49 0.45 -2.60 -14.90
N PRO A 50 1.46 -2.27 -14.08
CA PRO A 50 1.67 -0.90 -13.66
C PRO A 50 1.92 -0.02 -14.89
N PRO A 51 1.61 1.27 -14.84
CA PRO A 51 1.97 2.18 -15.92
C PRO A 51 3.49 2.16 -16.10
N SER A 52 3.94 2.27 -17.36
CA SER A 52 5.37 2.33 -17.66
C SER A 52 6.00 3.62 -17.09
N LEU A 53 7.32 3.60 -16.89
CA LEU A 53 8.06 4.80 -16.46
C LEU A 53 7.79 6.00 -17.37
N GLU A 54 7.72 5.77 -18.67
CA GLU A 54 7.45 6.79 -19.69
C GLU A 54 6.05 7.38 -19.55
N ALA A 55 5.04 6.53 -19.34
CA ALA A 55 3.66 6.98 -19.11
C ALA A 55 3.52 7.80 -17.84
N VAL A 56 4.22 7.40 -16.76
CA VAL A 56 4.24 8.16 -15.52
C VAL A 56 4.99 9.48 -15.69
N ALA A 57 6.13 9.49 -16.36
CA ALA A 57 6.88 10.71 -16.63
C ALA A 57 6.08 11.71 -17.49
N ALA A 58 5.32 11.23 -18.47
CA ALA A 58 4.43 12.06 -19.26
C ALA A 58 3.28 12.66 -18.46
N ALA A 59 2.74 11.90 -17.47
CA ALA A 59 1.66 12.38 -16.60
C ALA A 59 2.15 13.38 -15.54
N PHE A 60 3.44 13.35 -15.18
CA PHE A 60 4.05 14.18 -14.14
C PHE A 60 5.28 14.95 -14.65
N PRO A 61 5.13 15.88 -15.60
CA PRO A 61 6.27 16.59 -16.21
C PRO A 61 7.07 17.46 -15.22
N GLN A 62 6.51 17.73 -14.04
CA GLN A 62 7.18 18.46 -12.95
C GLN A 62 8.10 17.54 -12.10
N LEU A 63 8.08 16.23 -12.33
CA LEU A 63 8.90 15.25 -11.63
C LEU A 63 9.83 14.54 -12.61
N GLU A 64 11.02 14.25 -12.15
CA GLU A 64 11.95 13.36 -12.81
C GLU A 64 11.74 11.93 -12.26
N VAL A 65 11.02 11.10 -12.99
CA VAL A 65 10.71 9.72 -12.57
C VAL A 65 11.93 8.85 -12.80
N LEU A 66 12.48 8.25 -11.75
CA LEU A 66 13.75 7.55 -11.78
C LEU A 66 13.60 6.04 -11.95
N GLU A 67 12.86 5.40 -11.04
CA GLU A 67 12.73 3.94 -11.00
C GLU A 67 11.45 3.49 -10.31
N LEU A 68 11.00 2.27 -10.64
CA LEU A 68 9.93 1.56 -9.94
C LEU A 68 10.52 0.88 -8.71
N ILE A 69 10.11 1.30 -7.50
CA ILE A 69 10.62 0.77 -6.22
C ILE A 69 9.66 -0.19 -5.51
N GLY A 70 8.43 -0.26 -5.96
CA GLY A 70 7.44 -1.17 -5.39
C GLY A 70 6.21 -1.34 -6.27
N GLN A 71 5.64 -2.55 -6.26
CA GLN A 71 4.42 -2.89 -6.96
C GLN A 71 3.60 -3.88 -6.14
N GLY A 72 2.29 -3.72 -6.13
CA GLY A 72 1.39 -4.61 -5.40
C GLY A 72 -0.08 -4.39 -5.71
N GLY A 73 -0.96 -5.01 -4.94
CA GLY A 73 -2.41 -4.88 -5.10
C GLY A 73 -2.96 -3.45 -4.93
N MET A 74 -2.19 -2.59 -4.29
CA MET A 74 -2.53 -1.17 -4.05
C MET A 74 -1.83 -0.22 -5.04
N GLY A 75 -1.32 -0.73 -6.17
CA GLY A 75 -0.67 0.06 -7.21
C GLY A 75 0.84 -0.06 -7.26
N ALA A 76 1.46 0.94 -7.87
CA ALA A 76 2.89 1.01 -8.09
C ALA A 76 3.50 2.23 -7.40
N VAL A 77 4.71 2.10 -6.87
CA VAL A 77 5.46 3.18 -6.23
C VAL A 77 6.73 3.43 -7.02
N PHE A 78 6.92 4.66 -7.43
CA PHE A 78 8.08 5.12 -8.17
C PHE A 78 8.90 6.05 -7.30
N LYS A 79 10.22 5.91 -7.38
CA LYS A 79 11.15 6.91 -6.89
C LYS A 79 11.23 8.02 -7.93
N ALA A 80 11.08 9.24 -7.50
CA ALA A 80 11.18 10.41 -8.36
C ALA A 80 11.96 11.52 -7.66
N ARG A 81 12.46 12.47 -8.44
CA ARG A 81 13.07 13.70 -7.96
C ARG A 81 12.16 14.86 -8.29
N GLN A 82 12.01 15.77 -7.37
CA GLN A 82 11.32 17.03 -7.56
C GLN A 82 12.38 18.13 -7.80
N PRO A 83 12.71 18.49 -9.07
CA PRO A 83 13.88 19.29 -9.37
C PRO A 83 13.82 20.68 -8.75
N LYS A 84 12.63 21.31 -8.72
CA LYS A 84 12.43 22.66 -8.15
C LYS A 84 12.77 22.77 -6.67
N LEU A 85 12.65 21.66 -5.92
CA LEU A 85 12.89 21.59 -4.48
C LEU A 85 14.14 20.77 -4.14
N ASP A 86 14.81 20.26 -5.18
CA ASP A 86 16.00 19.40 -5.09
C ASP A 86 15.87 18.27 -4.06
N ARG A 87 14.73 17.55 -4.10
CA ARG A 87 14.47 16.45 -3.17
C ARG A 87 13.97 15.19 -3.87
N LEU A 88 14.26 14.05 -3.26
CA LEU A 88 13.67 12.77 -3.63
C LEU A 88 12.28 12.62 -3.02
N VAL A 89 11.38 12.00 -3.77
CA VAL A 89 9.99 11.73 -3.37
C VAL A 89 9.59 10.33 -3.81
N ALA A 90 8.61 9.76 -3.14
CA ALA A 90 7.94 8.54 -3.55
C ALA A 90 6.60 8.90 -4.19
N LEU A 91 6.41 8.53 -5.45
CA LEU A 91 5.18 8.71 -6.19
C LEU A 91 4.43 7.39 -6.26
N LYS A 92 3.35 7.26 -5.51
CA LYS A 92 2.47 6.10 -5.54
C LYS A 92 1.34 6.34 -6.52
N ILE A 93 1.25 5.49 -7.55
CA ILE A 93 0.14 5.46 -8.52
C ILE A 93 -0.82 4.36 -8.10
N LEU A 94 -2.10 4.72 -7.96
CA LEU A 94 -3.14 3.76 -7.59
C LEU A 94 -3.63 2.98 -8.82
N PRO A 95 -4.18 1.76 -8.64
CA PRO A 95 -4.70 0.98 -9.74
C PRO A 95 -5.83 1.71 -10.48
N GLN A 96 -5.81 1.67 -11.80
CA GLN A 96 -6.85 2.30 -12.62
C GLN A 96 -8.26 1.71 -12.38
N THR A 97 -8.34 0.46 -11.93
CA THR A 97 -9.61 -0.18 -11.56
C THR A 97 -10.34 0.57 -10.43
N LEU A 98 -9.61 1.26 -9.57
CA LEU A 98 -10.19 2.10 -8.52
C LEU A 98 -10.70 3.44 -9.07
N ALA A 99 -10.12 3.92 -10.17
CA ALA A 99 -10.52 5.19 -10.79
C ALA A 99 -11.92 5.13 -11.43
N ALA A 100 -12.42 3.94 -11.73
CA ALA A 100 -13.74 3.73 -12.33
C ALA A 100 -14.89 3.87 -11.31
N ASP A 101 -14.62 3.89 -10.01
CA ASP A 101 -15.62 4.04 -8.95
C ASP A 101 -15.73 5.50 -8.50
N PRO A 102 -16.82 6.21 -8.78
CA PRO A 102 -17.02 7.61 -8.35
C PRO A 102 -16.95 7.78 -6.83
N ALA A 103 -17.44 6.81 -6.06
CA ALA A 103 -17.40 6.83 -4.61
C ALA A 103 -15.96 6.68 -4.09
N PHE A 104 -15.08 6.05 -4.86
CA PHE A 104 -13.65 5.99 -4.54
C PHE A 104 -13.00 7.37 -4.64
N ALA A 105 -13.26 8.12 -5.69
CA ALA A 105 -12.68 9.45 -5.89
C ALA A 105 -12.99 10.40 -4.72
N GLU A 106 -14.25 10.44 -4.27
CA GLU A 106 -14.66 11.27 -3.13
C GLU A 106 -13.97 10.84 -1.82
N ARG A 107 -13.93 9.53 -1.55
CA ARG A 107 -13.24 9.00 -0.36
C ARG A 107 -11.75 9.30 -0.41
N PHE A 108 -11.10 9.10 -1.57
CA PHE A 108 -9.69 9.34 -1.76
C PHE A 108 -9.31 10.80 -1.45
N ILE A 109 -10.09 11.77 -1.96
CA ILE A 109 -9.86 13.19 -1.69
C ILE A 109 -10.06 13.50 -0.21
N ARG A 110 -11.10 12.97 0.42
CA ARG A 110 -11.38 13.21 1.84
C ARG A 110 -10.28 12.63 2.73
N GLU A 111 -9.88 11.38 2.48
CA GLU A 111 -8.84 10.71 3.25
C GLU A 111 -7.45 11.30 2.98
N GLY A 112 -7.16 11.66 1.74
CA GLY A 112 -5.92 12.34 1.37
C GLY A 112 -5.73 13.68 2.11
N ARG A 113 -6.80 14.46 2.29
CA ARG A 113 -6.75 15.69 3.10
C ARG A 113 -6.44 15.42 4.57
N MET A 114 -6.90 14.30 5.13
CA MET A 114 -6.56 13.92 6.50
C MET A 114 -5.09 13.49 6.60
N LEU A 115 -4.63 12.68 5.65
CA LEU A 115 -3.23 12.24 5.60
C LEU A 115 -2.26 13.41 5.45
N ALA A 116 -2.59 14.40 4.63
CA ALA A 116 -1.76 15.59 4.43
C ALA A 116 -1.62 16.49 5.68
N ARG A 117 -2.47 16.31 6.69
CA ARG A 117 -2.38 17.01 7.98
C ARG A 117 -1.54 16.28 9.03
N LEU A 118 -1.20 15.02 8.76
CA LEU A 118 -0.37 14.23 9.68
C LEU A 118 1.08 14.68 9.56
N ASN A 119 1.63 15.14 10.65
CA ASN A 119 3.04 15.48 10.77
C ASN A 119 3.60 14.82 12.03
N HIS A 120 4.35 13.74 11.83
CA HIS A 120 4.94 12.97 12.91
C HIS A 120 6.23 12.29 12.43
N PRO A 121 7.32 12.25 13.19
CA PRO A 121 8.61 11.71 12.75
C PRO A 121 8.59 10.24 12.33
N ASN A 122 7.60 9.47 12.78
CA ASN A 122 7.45 8.04 12.45
C ASN A 122 6.32 7.78 11.43
N ILE A 123 5.79 8.81 10.78
CA ILE A 123 4.75 8.70 9.75
C ILE A 123 5.27 9.40 8.50
N VAL A 124 5.25 8.68 7.38
CA VAL A 124 5.64 9.23 6.07
C VAL A 124 4.78 10.44 5.72
N THR A 125 5.42 11.56 5.45
CA THR A 125 4.74 12.82 5.11
C THR A 125 4.14 12.73 3.70
N VAL A 126 2.86 13.05 3.55
CA VAL A 126 2.22 13.23 2.25
C VAL A 126 2.39 14.67 1.81
N HIS A 127 3.07 14.86 0.68
CA HIS A 127 3.34 16.18 0.13
C HIS A 127 2.24 16.69 -0.79
N ASP A 128 1.64 15.77 -1.56
CA ASP A 128 0.58 16.07 -2.52
C ASP A 128 -0.22 14.80 -2.85
N PHE A 129 -1.44 14.98 -3.31
CA PHE A 129 -2.29 13.89 -3.79
C PHE A 129 -3.34 14.44 -4.75
N GLY A 130 -3.81 13.60 -5.65
CA GLY A 130 -4.82 14.00 -6.61
C GLY A 130 -4.94 13.06 -7.79
N GLN A 131 -5.33 13.63 -8.92
CA GLN A 131 -5.47 12.94 -10.19
C GLN A 131 -4.72 13.71 -11.29
N ALA A 132 -3.90 13.00 -12.05
CA ALA A 132 -3.18 13.52 -13.20
C ALA A 132 -3.29 12.52 -14.36
N SER A 133 -3.70 12.98 -15.53
CA SER A 133 -3.88 12.14 -16.73
C SER A 133 -4.70 10.86 -16.48
N GLY A 134 -5.75 10.95 -15.64
CA GLY A 134 -6.57 9.80 -15.26
C GLY A 134 -5.99 8.88 -14.18
N LEU A 135 -4.78 9.16 -13.70
CA LEU A 135 -4.12 8.39 -12.65
C LEU A 135 -4.33 9.07 -11.29
N PHE A 136 -4.84 8.33 -10.32
CA PHE A 136 -4.82 8.76 -8.92
C PHE A 136 -3.44 8.55 -8.34
N TYR A 137 -2.93 9.54 -7.61
CA TYR A 137 -1.59 9.50 -7.05
C TYR A 137 -1.51 10.04 -5.63
N LEU A 138 -0.48 9.58 -4.94
CA LEU A 138 0.04 10.14 -3.68
C LEU A 138 1.51 10.46 -3.90
N LEU A 139 1.89 11.71 -3.67
CA LEU A 139 3.28 12.15 -3.62
C LEU A 139 3.70 12.27 -2.17
N MET A 140 4.70 11.52 -1.76
CA MET A 140 5.09 11.43 -0.37
C MET A 140 6.60 11.48 -0.20
N GLU A 141 7.03 11.63 1.03
CA GLU A 141 8.41 11.52 1.44
C GLU A 141 9.03 10.21 0.96
N PHE A 142 10.22 10.29 0.37
CA PHE A 142 11.04 9.13 0.08
C PHE A 142 11.90 8.79 1.29
N VAL A 143 11.67 7.62 1.87
CA VAL A 143 12.48 7.08 2.97
C VAL A 143 13.52 6.15 2.37
N ASP A 144 14.79 6.54 2.47
CA ASP A 144 15.90 5.70 2.03
C ASP A 144 16.17 4.59 3.06
N GLY A 145 16.27 3.36 2.59
CA GLY A 145 16.51 2.21 3.46
C GLY A 145 15.82 0.93 3.01
N VAL A 146 15.72 0.00 3.95
CA VAL A 146 15.07 -1.29 3.74
C VAL A 146 13.73 -1.32 4.48
N ASN A 147 12.72 -1.97 3.90
CA ASN A 147 11.46 -2.15 4.59
C ASN A 147 11.60 -3.16 5.75
N LEU A 148 10.66 -3.10 6.69
CA LEU A 148 10.67 -3.95 7.89
C LEU A 148 10.77 -5.45 7.55
N ARG A 149 10.09 -5.91 6.49
CA ARG A 149 10.16 -7.31 6.04
C ARG A 149 11.55 -7.71 5.57
N GLN A 150 12.23 -6.84 4.82
CA GLN A 150 13.61 -7.07 4.39
C GLN A 150 14.57 -7.07 5.58
N ALA A 151 14.36 -6.15 6.53
CA ALA A 151 15.15 -6.10 7.75
C ALA A 151 14.98 -7.36 8.61
N MET A 152 13.75 -7.87 8.76
CA MET A 152 13.45 -9.12 9.48
C MET A 152 14.09 -10.35 8.81
N ARG A 153 14.04 -10.44 7.48
CA ARG A 153 14.69 -11.54 6.73
C ARG A 153 16.21 -11.51 6.84
N GLY A 154 16.79 -10.32 6.97
CA GLY A 154 18.23 -10.13 7.14
C GLY A 154 18.75 -10.33 8.57
N GLY A 155 17.91 -10.77 9.52
CA GLY A 155 18.31 -11.03 10.91
C GLY A 155 18.77 -9.79 11.68
N ARG A 156 18.41 -8.59 11.23
CA ARG A 156 18.84 -7.32 11.85
C ARG A 156 18.05 -6.93 13.11
N PHE A 157 17.11 -7.76 13.52
CA PHE A 157 16.38 -7.59 14.78
C PHE A 157 16.63 -8.86 15.60
N SER A 158 17.53 -8.79 16.53
CA SER A 158 17.72 -9.73 17.62
C SER A 158 17.09 -9.14 18.89
#